data_cca14311c6fbf8664cb3e8591f881308
#
_entry.id   cca14311c6fbf8664cb3e8591f881308
#
_cell.length_a   1.000
_cell.length_b   1.000
_cell.length_c   1.000
_cell.angle_alpha   90.00
_cell.angle_beta   90.00
_cell.angle_gamma   90.00
#
_symmetry.space_group_name_H-M   'P 1'
#
loop_
_entity.id
_entity.type
_entity.pdbx_description
1 polymer ?
#
loop_
_entity_poly.entity_id
_entity_poly.type
_entity_poly.pdbx_seq_one_letter_code
_entity_poly.pdbx_strand_id
1 'polypeptide(L)'
;AVQSVHRMLDAQVQKGTPSEKIVVGGFSQGGALALRSALHYPRKLGGCVVFSGWAPGAEELQEGLRPENKATDVFWGHGVSDPVVRFACAEAGDALLSEMGVPCRLRAYPGMEHSACPEELDDLQDFLRERLLP
;
A
#
# COMPACT_ATOMS: atom_id res chain seq x y z
N ALA A 1 -5.31 0.63 15.58
CA ALA A 1 -5.63 0.92 14.19
C ALA A 1 -5.39 -0.27 13.27
N VAL A 2 -4.21 -0.88 13.29
CA VAL A 2 -3.93 -2.09 12.50
C VAL A 2 -4.91 -3.20 12.83
N GLN A 3 -5.21 -3.40 14.10
CA GLN A 3 -6.15 -4.42 14.54
C GLN A 3 -7.55 -4.21 13.95
N SER A 4 -7.98 -2.96 13.84
CA SER A 4 -9.27 -2.64 13.23
C SER A 4 -9.31 -3.01 11.76
N VAL A 5 -8.22 -2.73 11.03
CA VAL A 5 -8.10 -3.10 9.63
C VAL A 5 -8.11 -4.63 9.49
N HIS A 6 -7.35 -5.34 10.34
CA HIS A 6 -7.31 -6.79 10.30
C HIS A 6 -8.69 -7.41 10.57
N ARG A 7 -9.48 -6.82 11.48
CA ARG A 7 -10.87 -7.29 11.72
C ARG A 7 -11.74 -7.09 10.49
N MET A 8 -11.56 -5.99 9.77
CA MET A 8 -12.30 -5.76 8.51
C MET A 8 -11.93 -6.78 7.45
N LEU A 9 -10.64 -7.10 7.35
CA LEU A 9 -10.16 -8.12 6.41
C LEU A 9 -10.72 -9.50 6.78
N ASP A 10 -10.65 -9.86 8.06
CA ASP A 10 -11.19 -11.12 8.54
C ASP A 10 -12.68 -11.25 8.22
N ALA A 11 -13.43 -10.15 8.39
CA ALA A 11 -14.87 -10.14 8.08
C ALA A 11 -15.12 -10.43 6.60
N GLN A 12 -14.32 -9.87 5.70
CA GLN A 12 -14.47 -10.13 4.27
C GLN A 12 -14.13 -11.57 3.92
N VAL A 13 -13.08 -12.11 4.52
CA VAL A 13 -12.70 -13.52 4.32
C VAL A 13 -13.82 -14.45 4.80
N GLN A 14 -14.41 -14.17 5.97
CA GLN A 14 -15.50 -14.96 6.52
C GLN A 14 -16.74 -14.92 5.63
N LYS A 15 -16.97 -13.82 4.92
CA LYS A 15 -18.09 -13.71 3.98
C LYS A 15 -17.86 -14.46 2.68
N GLY A 16 -16.68 -15.04 2.50
CA GLY A 16 -16.37 -15.86 1.32
C GLY A 16 -15.45 -15.21 0.30
N THR A 17 -14.93 -14.01 0.56
CA THR A 17 -13.96 -13.36 -0.35
C THR A 17 -12.58 -13.95 -0.08
N PRO A 18 -11.92 -14.58 -1.06
CA PRO A 18 -10.54 -15.04 -0.86
C PRO A 18 -9.63 -13.85 -0.53
N SER A 19 -8.72 -14.03 0.42
CA SER A 19 -7.82 -12.94 0.82
C SER A 19 -6.98 -12.44 -0.35
N GLU A 20 -6.60 -13.30 -1.27
CA GLU A 20 -5.84 -12.93 -2.48
C GLU A 20 -6.60 -12.02 -3.43
N LYS A 21 -7.90 -11.85 -3.23
CA LYS A 21 -8.77 -10.95 -4.01
C LYS A 21 -9.11 -9.67 -3.25
N ILE A 22 -8.36 -9.36 -2.19
CA ILE A 22 -8.55 -8.15 -1.40
C ILE A 22 -7.31 -7.27 -1.55
N VAL A 23 -7.53 -5.99 -1.87
CA VAL A 23 -6.49 -4.97 -1.91
C VAL A 23 -6.76 -3.98 -0.78
N VAL A 24 -5.74 -3.69 0.02
CA VAL A 24 -5.82 -2.70 1.10
C VAL A 24 -5.19 -1.42 0.60
N GLY A 25 -5.90 -0.31 0.74
CA GLY A 25 -5.37 0.96 0.27
C GLY A 25 -5.76 2.13 1.16
N GLY A 26 -5.01 3.21 1.05
CA GLY A 26 -5.29 4.42 1.80
C GLY A 26 -4.53 5.64 1.30
N PHE A 27 -4.98 6.81 1.77
CA PHE A 27 -4.44 8.11 1.41
C PHE A 27 -3.80 8.74 2.65
N SER A 28 -2.61 9.31 2.51
CA SER A 28 -1.89 10.03 3.56
C SER A 28 -1.66 9.12 4.77
N GLN A 29 -2.13 9.47 5.95
CA GLN A 29 -2.03 8.62 7.14
C GLN A 29 -2.71 7.26 6.90
N GLY A 30 -3.82 7.24 6.16
CA GLY A 30 -4.47 6.00 5.76
C GLY A 30 -3.60 5.12 4.89
N GLY A 31 -2.72 5.73 4.07
CA GLY A 31 -1.74 4.99 3.27
C GLY A 31 -0.68 4.31 4.13
N ALA A 32 -0.18 5.01 5.13
CA ALA A 32 0.77 4.43 6.10
C ALA A 32 0.12 3.27 6.86
N LEU A 33 -1.13 3.45 7.29
CA LEU A 33 -1.88 2.40 7.98
C LEU A 33 -2.13 1.20 7.05
N ALA A 34 -2.49 1.45 5.79
CA ALA A 34 -2.73 0.38 4.82
C ALA A 34 -1.48 -0.46 4.61
N LEU A 35 -0.33 0.19 4.47
CA LEU A 35 0.94 -0.51 4.24
C LEU A 35 1.27 -1.43 5.41
N ARG A 36 1.24 -0.92 6.62
CA ARG A 36 1.53 -1.72 7.81
C ARG A 36 0.51 -2.83 7.99
N SER A 37 -0.78 -2.52 7.82
CA SER A 37 -1.84 -3.52 7.97
C SER A 37 -1.71 -4.66 6.98
N ALA A 38 -1.40 -4.34 5.71
CA ALA A 38 -1.24 -5.36 4.67
C ALA A 38 -0.05 -6.26 4.94
N LEU A 39 1.12 -5.67 5.25
CA LEU A 39 2.35 -6.44 5.44
C LEU A 39 2.33 -7.28 6.72
N HIS A 40 1.56 -6.85 7.72
CA HIS A 40 1.44 -7.59 9.00
C HIS A 40 0.26 -8.54 9.04
N TYR A 41 -0.54 -8.62 7.98
CA TYR A 41 -1.69 -9.51 7.94
C TYR A 41 -1.23 -10.97 7.70
N PRO A 42 -1.79 -11.95 8.42
CA PRO A 42 -1.30 -13.33 8.35
C PRO A 42 -1.86 -14.16 7.19
N ARG A 43 -2.53 -13.54 6.22
CA ARG A 43 -3.03 -14.20 5.01
C ARG A 43 -2.56 -13.44 3.78
N LYS A 44 -2.30 -14.14 2.68
CA LYS A 44 -1.87 -13.53 1.42
C LYS A 44 -2.96 -12.60 0.90
N LEU A 45 -2.61 -11.33 0.64
CA LEU A 45 -3.49 -10.33 0.05
C LEU A 45 -3.23 -10.16 -1.44
N GLY A 46 -4.18 -9.54 -2.14
CA GLY A 46 -4.07 -9.26 -3.57
C GLY A 46 -3.14 -8.09 -3.87
N GLY A 47 -2.98 -7.17 -2.94
CA GLY A 47 -2.11 -6.02 -3.13
C GLY A 47 -2.33 -4.96 -2.06
N CYS A 48 -1.48 -3.94 -2.10
CA CYS A 48 -1.57 -2.78 -1.21
C CYS A 48 -1.38 -1.51 -2.03
N VAL A 49 -2.15 -0.47 -1.71
CA VAL A 49 -2.09 0.83 -2.40
C VAL A 49 -1.79 1.92 -1.37
N VAL A 50 -0.74 2.70 -1.63
CA VAL A 50 -0.38 3.84 -0.79
C VAL A 50 -0.47 5.11 -1.66
N PHE A 51 -1.36 6.02 -1.29
CA PHE A 51 -1.47 7.32 -1.95
C PHE A 51 -1.01 8.42 -1.00
N SER A 52 0.03 9.14 -1.41
CA SER A 52 0.53 10.33 -0.68
C SER A 52 0.82 10.03 0.79
N GLY A 53 1.35 8.85 1.06
CA GLY A 53 1.62 8.35 2.41
C GLY A 53 3.10 8.22 2.72
N TRP A 54 3.40 7.41 3.70
CA TRP A 54 4.79 7.14 4.13
C TRP A 54 4.89 5.73 4.72
N ALA A 55 6.12 5.23 4.84
CA ALA A 55 6.35 3.97 5.54
C ALA A 55 6.42 4.24 7.05
N PRO A 56 5.49 3.65 7.83
CA PRO A 56 5.48 3.90 9.27
C PRO A 56 6.55 3.03 9.95
N GLY A 57 7.41 3.65 10.79
CA GLY A 57 8.37 2.94 11.62
C GLY A 57 9.11 1.80 10.94
N ALA A 58 10.27 2.09 10.34
CA ALA A 58 11.01 1.10 9.55
C ALA A 58 11.25 -0.21 10.31
N GLU A 59 11.65 -0.11 11.56
CA GLU A 59 11.99 -1.27 12.38
C GLU A 59 10.78 -2.13 12.67
N GLU A 60 9.69 -1.52 13.10
CA GLU A 60 8.44 -2.23 13.39
C GLU A 60 7.85 -2.83 12.12
N LEU A 61 7.96 -2.14 11.00
CA LEU A 61 7.45 -2.64 9.73
C LEU A 61 8.20 -3.91 9.31
N GLN A 62 9.53 -3.91 9.46
CA GLN A 62 10.36 -5.06 9.14
C GLN A 62 10.10 -6.23 10.08
N GLU A 63 10.04 -5.96 11.39
CA GLU A 63 9.83 -7.00 12.40
C GLU A 63 8.46 -7.67 12.25
N GLY A 64 7.44 -6.91 11.91
CA GLY A 64 6.08 -7.42 11.77
C GLY A 64 5.75 -8.01 10.41
N LEU A 65 6.67 -7.94 9.44
CA LEU A 65 6.42 -8.46 8.10
C LEU A 65 6.11 -9.95 8.14
N ARG A 66 4.92 -10.30 7.65
CA ARG A 66 4.49 -11.69 7.58
C ARG A 66 4.97 -12.32 6.27
N PRO A 67 5.49 -13.56 6.33
CA PRO A 67 5.95 -14.24 5.11
C PRO A 67 4.86 -14.32 4.04
N GLU A 68 3.60 -14.44 4.43
CA GLU A 68 2.46 -14.51 3.53
C GLU A 68 2.35 -13.29 2.62
N ASN A 69 2.81 -12.13 3.09
CA ASN A 69 2.69 -10.87 2.35
C ASN A 69 4.03 -10.26 1.92
N LYS A 70 5.13 -11.00 2.04
CA LYS A 70 6.44 -10.52 1.60
C LYS A 70 6.48 -10.27 0.09
N ALA A 71 5.76 -11.07 -0.69
CA ALA A 71 5.71 -10.93 -2.15
C ALA A 71 4.48 -10.16 -2.64
N THR A 72 3.72 -9.55 -1.73
CA THR A 72 2.53 -8.78 -2.07
C THR A 72 2.93 -7.48 -2.78
N ASP A 73 2.36 -7.23 -3.95
CA ASP A 73 2.66 -6.03 -4.73
C ASP A 73 2.10 -4.78 -4.05
N VAL A 74 2.94 -3.75 -3.95
CA VAL A 74 2.56 -2.45 -3.43
C VAL A 74 2.58 -1.44 -4.59
N PHE A 75 1.46 -0.73 -4.78
CA PHE A 75 1.38 0.42 -5.66
C PHE A 75 1.49 1.67 -4.81
N TRP A 76 2.42 2.56 -5.14
CA TRP A 76 2.65 3.77 -4.37
C TRP A 76 2.59 4.98 -5.30
N GLY A 77 1.51 5.77 -5.21
CA GLY A 77 1.35 7.00 -5.96
C GLY A 77 1.66 8.21 -5.09
N HIS A 78 2.43 9.18 -5.61
CA HIS A 78 2.80 10.35 -4.82
C HIS A 78 3.08 11.55 -5.72
N GLY A 79 2.55 12.71 -5.32
CA GLY A 79 2.80 13.96 -6.03
C GLY A 79 4.20 14.49 -5.79
N VAL A 80 4.89 14.86 -6.86
CA VAL A 80 6.25 15.41 -6.75
C VAL A 80 6.23 16.75 -6.02
N SER A 81 5.12 17.50 -6.11
CA SER A 81 4.95 18.82 -5.51
C SER A 81 4.18 18.79 -4.18
N ASP A 82 4.01 17.63 -3.57
CA ASP A 82 3.28 17.50 -2.30
C ASP A 82 4.00 18.26 -1.19
N PRO A 83 3.37 19.31 -0.59
CA PRO A 83 3.99 20.07 0.48
C PRO A 83 3.69 19.52 1.88
N VAL A 84 2.72 18.60 2.00
CA VAL A 84 2.29 18.03 3.28
C VAL A 84 3.11 16.80 3.61
N VAL A 85 3.15 15.83 2.69
CA VAL A 85 4.03 14.67 2.77
C VAL A 85 4.99 14.77 1.59
N ARG A 86 6.23 15.13 1.86
CA ARG A 86 7.20 15.37 0.80
C ARG A 86 7.47 14.12 0.00
N PHE A 87 7.74 14.28 -1.28
CA PHE A 87 8.02 13.17 -2.18
C PHE A 87 9.20 12.32 -1.68
N ALA A 88 10.14 12.93 -0.96
CA ALA A 88 11.25 12.19 -0.34
C ALA A 88 10.77 11.07 0.59
N CYS A 89 9.59 11.22 1.20
CA CYS A 89 9.01 10.16 2.03
C CYS A 89 8.61 8.95 1.19
N ALA A 90 8.10 9.18 -0.01
CA ALA A 90 7.75 8.10 -0.94
C ALA A 90 9.00 7.38 -1.43
N GLU A 91 10.05 8.12 -1.75
CA GLU A 91 11.33 7.55 -2.16
C GLU A 91 11.94 6.71 -1.05
N ALA A 92 11.89 7.21 0.20
CA ALA A 92 12.39 6.46 1.36
C ALA A 92 11.57 5.19 1.60
N GLY A 93 10.24 5.27 1.44
CA GLY A 93 9.37 4.11 1.58
C GLY A 93 9.64 3.05 0.53
N ASP A 94 9.81 3.47 -0.73
CA ASP A 94 10.15 2.57 -1.82
C ASP A 94 11.49 1.87 -1.57
N ALA A 95 12.50 2.61 -1.13
CA ALA A 95 13.80 2.06 -0.81
C ALA A 95 13.71 1.05 0.34
N LEU A 96 12.95 1.35 1.38
CA LEU A 96 12.75 0.45 2.51
C LEU A 96 12.08 -0.85 2.07
N LEU A 97 11.01 -0.77 1.28
CA LEU A 97 10.32 -1.96 0.78
C LEU A 97 11.24 -2.81 -0.09
N SER A 98 12.07 -2.17 -0.89
CA SER A 98 13.07 -2.87 -1.71
C SER A 98 14.05 -3.65 -0.82
N GLU A 99 14.54 -3.04 0.25
CA GLU A 99 15.42 -3.70 1.21
C GLU A 99 14.73 -4.88 1.88
N MET A 100 13.44 -4.76 2.15
CA MET A 100 12.63 -5.83 2.76
C MET A 100 12.29 -6.96 1.78
N GLY A 101 12.57 -6.78 0.50
CA GLY A 101 12.20 -7.74 -0.53
C GLY A 101 10.73 -7.68 -0.93
N VAL A 102 10.04 -6.59 -0.59
CA VAL A 102 8.63 -6.37 -0.95
C VAL A 102 8.58 -5.60 -2.28
N PRO A 103 7.89 -6.13 -3.31
CA PRO A 103 7.83 -5.43 -4.59
C PRO A 103 7.01 -4.15 -4.47
N CYS A 104 7.59 -3.03 -4.88
CA CYS A 104 6.94 -1.72 -4.83
C CYS A 104 7.05 -1.03 -6.18
N ARG A 105 5.91 -0.53 -6.65
CA ARG A 105 5.80 0.20 -7.89
C ARG A 105 5.52 1.66 -7.55
N LEU A 106 6.57 2.47 -7.44
CA LEU A 106 6.45 3.90 -7.13
C LEU A 106 6.15 4.68 -8.40
N ARG A 107 5.08 5.47 -8.37
CA ARG A 107 4.68 6.37 -9.46
C ARG A 107 4.74 7.81 -8.98
N ALA A 108 5.55 8.63 -9.65
CA ALA A 108 5.68 10.05 -9.35
C ALA A 108 4.80 10.85 -10.31
N TYR A 109 4.05 11.81 -9.76
CA TYR A 109 3.14 12.63 -10.56
C TYR A 109 3.61 14.08 -10.51
N PRO A 110 4.27 14.59 -11.59
CA PRO A 110 4.76 15.96 -11.62
C PRO A 110 3.61 16.96 -11.46
N GLY A 111 3.83 17.99 -10.63
CA GLY A 111 2.83 19.03 -10.39
C GLY A 111 1.70 18.64 -9.45
N MET A 112 1.57 17.37 -9.08
CA MET A 112 0.54 16.96 -8.14
C MET A 112 0.99 17.27 -6.72
N GLU A 113 0.08 17.86 -5.95
CA GLU A 113 0.28 18.17 -4.54
C GLU A 113 -0.26 17.02 -3.68
N HIS A 114 -0.76 17.34 -2.49
CA HIS A 114 -1.32 16.36 -1.56
C HIS A 114 -2.77 16.04 -1.94
N SER A 115 -2.95 15.38 -3.07
CA SER A 115 -4.26 15.08 -3.63
C SER A 115 -4.18 13.88 -4.58
N ALA A 116 -5.06 13.81 -5.55
CA ALA A 116 -5.07 12.80 -6.60
C ALA A 116 -5.14 13.48 -7.96
N CYS A 117 -4.82 12.76 -9.01
CA CYS A 117 -4.95 13.25 -10.38
C CYS A 117 -5.50 12.12 -11.27
N PRO A 118 -6.02 12.47 -12.47
CA PRO A 118 -6.58 11.45 -13.37
C PRO A 118 -5.59 10.35 -13.73
N GLU A 119 -4.33 10.69 -13.96
CA GLU A 119 -3.31 9.70 -14.29
C GLU A 119 -3.09 8.71 -13.14
N GLU A 120 -3.09 9.20 -11.89
CA GLU A 120 -2.96 8.32 -10.73
C GLU A 120 -4.13 7.36 -10.61
N LEU A 121 -5.34 7.84 -10.88
CA LEU A 121 -6.54 7.00 -10.82
C LEU A 121 -6.54 5.97 -11.95
N ASP A 122 -6.05 6.33 -13.12
CA ASP A 122 -5.90 5.38 -14.23
C ASP A 122 -4.87 4.30 -13.89
N ASP A 123 -3.75 4.69 -13.31
CA ASP A 123 -2.71 3.75 -12.87
C ASP A 123 -3.24 2.82 -11.78
N LEU A 124 -4.04 3.34 -10.86
CA LEU A 124 -4.70 2.54 -9.84
C LEU A 124 -5.63 1.51 -10.47
N GLN A 125 -6.42 1.92 -11.46
CA GLN A 125 -7.35 1.02 -12.14
C GLN A 125 -6.60 -0.13 -12.81
N ASP A 126 -5.48 0.16 -13.47
CA ASP A 126 -4.64 -0.86 -14.09
C ASP A 126 -4.09 -1.82 -13.05
N PHE A 127 -3.59 -1.30 -11.93
CA PHE A 127 -3.08 -2.12 -10.84
C PHE A 127 -4.16 -3.06 -10.29
N LEU A 128 -5.35 -2.53 -10.04
CA LEU A 128 -6.46 -3.34 -9.52
C LEU A 128 -6.88 -4.44 -10.50
N ARG A 129 -6.88 -4.14 -11.79
CA ARG A 129 -7.19 -5.14 -12.81
C ARG A 129 -6.16 -6.27 -12.82
N GLU A 130 -4.88 -5.92 -12.74
CA GLU A 130 -3.80 -6.91 -12.69
C GLU A 130 -3.92 -7.82 -11.47
N ARG A 131 -4.34 -7.26 -10.33
CA ARG A 131 -4.36 -8.00 -9.05
C ARG A 131 -5.64 -8.78 -8.82
N LEU A 132 -6.78 -8.29 -9.29
CA LEU A 132 -8.09 -8.81 -8.92
C LEU A 132 -8.81 -9.56 -10.05
N LEU A 133 -8.46 -9.31 -11.30
CA LEU A 133 -9.08 -10.00 -12.43
C LEU A 133 -8.23 -11.18 -12.87
N PRO A 134 -8.87 -12.26 -13.35
CA PRO A 134 -8.16 -13.43 -13.86
C PRO A 134 -7.37 -13.13 -15.11
#